data_1b7fdb7b016d23f650e3a12cb2a2a449
#
_entry.id   1b7fdb7b016d23f650e3a12cb2a2a449
#
_cell.length_a   1.000
_cell.length_b   1.000
_cell.length_c   1.000
_cell.angle_alpha   90.00
_cell.angle_beta   90.00
_cell.angle_gamma   90.00
#
_symmetry.space_group_name_H-M   'P 1'
#
loop_
_entity.id
_entity.type
_entity.pdbx_description
1 polymer ?
#
loop_
_entity_poly.entity_id
_entity_poly.type
_entity_poly.pdbx_seq_one_letter_code
_entity_poly.pdbx_strand_id
1 'polypeptide(L)'
;MRMNGSAAKSTNMILFWGCFIALITTAFGFITRVFLVDTWSEAFDLNPAQAGRLMGIGIWPFFVSIIFFSLFIDRIGYKIAMIFAFIGHSTWGIMGYLGYQQLQVGNIDTAYNLLYWGSLIFALGNGTVEAFINPVIATIFNKNKTKWLNILHAGWPGGLVLAGIIVIGLGNVEWWIKIVITVIPALLYFLILIRQKFPENERVAAGVSYKEMLQEFGVGGAILISFLVVLQLNDFFKLEPDDFLMRYSIIGIGVLMVVLFGWFVRTLGRPILLFLCFTIMPLAITELGTDSWIQSIMQGVANKQGFDAGWVLIYTSAIMLVLRLFAGKILHKMSPLTLLALSSVLAIFGLYTLSIAAGWYIFLAATLYGLGKTFFWPTTLGVVAEQTPKGGALTLNAISGIGMLTVGMLGAPIIGVFQSNSQINELQISTELAQIAPPALVDNGTFKLPLEDKTIYSIINYVEVDTNKLNQAIDNADNKEVINGLIEKLKTDGNQKALSSIIIFPIIMLICYLILIFYFRSKGGYKPIELN
;
A
#
# COMPACT_ATOMS: atom_id res chain seq x y z
N MET A 1 -8.79 -2.11 41.67
CA MET A 1 -9.75 -0.99 41.71
C MET A 1 -10.51 -0.96 40.41
N ARG A 2 -11.74 -1.50 40.35
CA ARG A 2 -12.56 -1.50 39.10
C ARG A 2 -12.99 -0.04 38.85
N MET A 3 -12.52 0.53 37.74
CA MET A 3 -12.96 1.84 37.27
C MET A 3 -14.49 1.83 37.04
N ASN A 4 -15.18 2.92 37.43
CA ASN A 4 -16.60 3.10 37.11
C ASN A 4 -16.80 3.02 35.59
N GLY A 5 -17.86 2.37 35.12
CA GLY A 5 -18.08 2.09 33.69
C GLY A 5 -18.04 3.33 32.76
N SER A 6 -18.37 4.53 33.28
CA SER A 6 -18.23 5.79 32.54
C SER A 6 -16.78 6.23 32.36
N ALA A 7 -15.93 6.06 33.36
CA ALA A 7 -14.50 6.38 33.29
C ALA A 7 -13.73 5.42 32.36
N ALA A 8 -14.07 4.12 32.38
CA ALA A 8 -13.50 3.14 31.47
C ALA A 8 -13.89 3.44 30.00
N LYS A 9 -15.13 3.82 29.74
CA LYS A 9 -15.60 4.24 28.41
C LYS A 9 -14.87 5.49 27.91
N SER A 10 -14.65 6.47 28.78
CA SER A 10 -13.91 7.69 28.45
C SER A 10 -12.45 7.39 28.10
N THR A 11 -11.77 6.54 28.87
CA THR A 11 -10.38 6.14 28.61
C THR A 11 -10.25 5.39 27.27
N ASN A 12 -11.17 4.48 26.96
CA ASN A 12 -11.19 3.77 25.68
C ASN A 12 -11.34 4.72 24.49
N MET A 13 -12.14 5.77 24.61
CA MET A 13 -12.31 6.77 23.54
C MET A 13 -11.06 7.64 23.36
N ILE A 14 -10.34 7.97 24.43
CA ILE A 14 -9.06 8.70 24.32
C ILE A 14 -8.01 7.84 23.61
N LEU A 15 -7.89 6.57 23.97
CA LEU A 15 -7.02 5.62 23.27
C LEU A 15 -7.40 5.49 21.80
N PHE A 16 -8.71 5.40 21.50
CA PHE A 16 -9.20 5.34 20.13
C PHE A 16 -8.76 6.56 19.31
N TRP A 17 -9.01 7.78 19.80
CA TRP A 17 -8.65 8.98 19.06
C TRP A 17 -7.14 9.16 18.92
N GLY A 18 -6.35 8.78 19.92
CA GLY A 18 -4.90 8.77 19.81
C GLY A 18 -4.40 7.79 18.73
N CYS A 19 -4.95 6.57 18.68
CA CYS A 19 -4.66 5.60 17.62
C CYS A 19 -5.12 6.09 16.23
N PHE A 20 -6.28 6.75 16.16
CA PHE A 20 -6.82 7.33 14.93
C PHE A 20 -5.89 8.41 14.37
N ILE A 21 -5.38 9.31 15.23
CA ILE A 21 -4.44 10.37 14.81
C ILE A 21 -3.08 9.77 14.43
N ALA A 22 -2.63 8.69 15.10
CA ALA A 22 -1.43 7.99 14.70
C ALA A 22 -1.54 7.45 13.27
N LEU A 23 -2.70 6.91 12.89
CA LEU A 23 -2.96 6.44 11.53
C LEU A 23 -3.06 7.60 10.52
N ILE A 24 -3.62 8.76 10.91
CA ILE A 24 -3.56 9.98 10.10
C ILE A 24 -2.11 10.35 9.78
N THR A 25 -1.20 10.24 10.75
CA THR A 25 0.23 10.58 10.55
C THR A 25 0.88 9.71 9.47
N THR A 26 0.55 8.41 9.43
CA THR A 26 1.08 7.51 8.39
C THR A 26 0.59 7.92 6.99
N ALA A 27 -0.67 8.32 6.87
CA ALA A 27 -1.26 8.78 5.63
C ALA A 27 -0.67 10.12 5.16
N PHE A 28 -0.37 11.04 6.10
CA PHE A 28 0.28 12.31 5.78
C PHE A 28 1.60 12.10 5.05
N GLY A 29 2.49 11.27 5.60
CA GLY A 29 3.77 11.02 4.96
C GLY A 29 3.65 10.27 3.64
N PHE A 30 2.67 9.36 3.51
CA PHE A 30 2.44 8.67 2.25
C PHE A 30 2.08 9.65 1.13
N ILE A 31 1.01 10.45 1.31
CA ILE A 31 0.55 11.36 0.26
C ILE A 31 1.53 12.51 0.01
N THR A 32 2.20 13.02 1.06
CA THR A 32 3.24 14.04 0.91
C THR A 32 4.35 13.57 -0.03
N ARG A 33 4.77 12.31 0.09
CA ARG A 33 5.79 11.71 -0.78
C ARG A 33 5.28 11.51 -2.20
N VAL A 34 4.02 11.09 -2.37
CA VAL A 34 3.39 10.96 -3.69
C VAL A 34 3.38 12.31 -4.42
N PHE A 35 3.05 13.39 -3.74
CA PHE A 35 3.03 14.74 -4.35
C PHE A 35 4.41 15.39 -4.51
N LEU A 36 5.45 14.88 -3.85
CA LEU A 36 6.81 15.45 -3.92
C LEU A 36 7.75 14.66 -4.82
N VAL A 37 7.37 13.49 -5.33
CA VAL A 37 8.28 12.64 -6.10
C VAL A 37 8.82 13.34 -7.36
N ASP A 38 7.99 14.09 -8.07
CA ASP A 38 8.40 14.84 -9.26
C ASP A 38 9.34 15.98 -8.89
N THR A 39 9.02 16.73 -7.82
CA THR A 39 9.90 17.79 -7.27
C THR A 39 11.27 17.24 -6.88
N TRP A 40 11.32 16.05 -6.27
CA TRP A 40 12.59 15.42 -5.92
C TRP A 40 13.32 14.85 -7.13
N SER A 41 12.57 14.35 -8.12
CA SER A 41 13.18 13.86 -9.37
C SER A 41 13.90 14.99 -10.10
N GLU A 42 13.31 16.17 -10.17
CA GLU A 42 13.95 17.36 -10.73
C GLU A 42 15.13 17.86 -9.86
N ALA A 43 14.93 17.96 -8.53
CA ALA A 43 15.93 18.49 -7.61
C ALA A 43 17.20 17.64 -7.50
N PHE A 44 17.09 16.32 -7.69
CA PHE A 44 18.19 15.36 -7.57
C PHE A 44 18.59 14.72 -8.90
N ASP A 45 18.02 15.17 -10.02
CA ASP A 45 18.23 14.59 -11.37
C ASP A 45 18.02 13.07 -11.39
N LEU A 46 16.88 12.62 -10.84
CA LEU A 46 16.57 11.20 -10.72
C LEU A 46 15.93 10.68 -12.01
N ASN A 47 16.43 9.56 -12.51
CA ASN A 47 15.69 8.81 -13.51
C ASN A 47 14.48 8.08 -12.87
N PRO A 48 13.52 7.59 -13.67
CA PRO A 48 12.30 6.94 -13.15
C PRO A 48 12.57 5.76 -12.19
N ALA A 49 13.63 4.99 -12.45
CA ALA A 49 14.00 3.87 -11.57
C ALA A 49 14.55 4.33 -10.22
N GLN A 50 15.28 5.46 -10.19
CA GLN A 50 15.77 6.07 -8.95
C GLN A 50 14.63 6.69 -8.14
N ALA A 51 13.71 7.39 -8.80
CA ALA A 51 12.51 7.93 -8.17
C ALA A 51 11.65 6.79 -7.57
N GLY A 52 11.47 5.69 -8.31
CA GLY A 52 10.79 4.49 -7.83
C GLY A 52 11.46 3.87 -6.59
N ARG A 53 12.79 3.82 -6.54
CA ARG A 53 13.53 3.36 -5.34
C ARG A 53 13.33 4.28 -4.14
N LEU A 54 13.35 5.58 -4.35
CA LEU A 54 13.08 6.56 -3.29
C LEU A 54 11.65 6.44 -2.76
N MET A 55 10.69 6.14 -3.62
CA MET A 55 9.31 5.85 -3.20
C MET A 55 9.22 4.50 -2.49
N GLY A 56 9.86 3.47 -2.99
CA GLY A 56 9.85 2.12 -2.43
C GLY A 56 10.41 2.02 -1.02
N ILE A 57 11.54 2.71 -0.74
CA ILE A 57 12.17 2.71 0.59
C ILE A 57 11.26 3.27 1.69
N GLY A 58 10.28 4.04 1.36
CA GLY A 58 9.28 4.53 2.32
C GLY A 58 8.06 3.63 2.46
N ILE A 59 8.05 2.44 1.85
CA ILE A 59 6.92 1.50 1.90
C ILE A 59 7.36 0.15 2.47
N TRP A 60 8.32 -0.55 1.87
CA TRP A 60 8.64 -1.92 2.27
C TRP A 60 9.20 -2.08 3.69
N PRO A 61 9.97 -1.14 4.29
CA PRO A 61 10.45 -1.30 5.66
C PRO A 61 9.33 -1.30 6.71
N PHE A 62 8.14 -0.80 6.36
CA PHE A 62 6.92 -0.97 7.15
C PHE A 62 6.71 -2.43 7.57
N PHE A 63 6.92 -3.38 6.64
CA PHE A 63 6.83 -4.80 6.92
C PHE A 63 7.79 -5.23 8.04
N VAL A 64 9.03 -4.75 8.01
CA VAL A 64 10.05 -5.14 9.00
C VAL A 64 9.61 -4.76 10.42
N SER A 65 9.19 -3.51 10.60
CA SER A 65 8.80 -3.02 11.94
C SER A 65 7.47 -3.62 12.41
N ILE A 66 6.47 -3.78 11.53
CA ILE A 66 5.18 -4.35 11.95
C ILE A 66 5.35 -5.79 12.41
N ILE A 67 6.17 -6.62 11.74
CA ILE A 67 6.44 -8.00 12.16
C ILE A 67 7.27 -8.03 13.44
N PHE A 68 8.35 -7.24 13.50
CA PHE A 68 9.20 -7.18 14.70
C PHE A 68 8.38 -6.82 15.95
N PHE A 69 7.64 -5.72 15.90
CA PHE A 69 6.82 -5.32 17.05
C PHE A 69 5.72 -6.33 17.35
N SER A 70 5.07 -6.92 16.34
CA SER A 70 4.01 -7.91 16.58
C SER A 70 4.49 -9.17 17.28
N LEU A 71 5.74 -9.55 17.08
CA LEU A 71 6.36 -10.66 17.82
C LEU A 71 6.65 -10.33 19.29
N PHE A 72 7.02 -9.09 19.60
CA PHE A 72 7.54 -8.73 20.91
C PHE A 72 6.64 -7.77 21.70
N ILE A 73 5.58 -7.21 21.10
CA ILE A 73 4.78 -6.13 21.69
C ILE A 73 4.11 -6.50 23.00
N ASP A 74 3.74 -7.77 23.19
CA ASP A 74 3.17 -8.28 24.45
C ASP A 74 4.18 -8.25 25.62
N ARG A 75 5.49 -8.22 25.32
CA ARG A 75 6.57 -8.13 26.31
C ARG A 75 7.08 -6.72 26.52
N ILE A 76 7.28 -5.98 25.44
CA ILE A 76 7.83 -4.61 25.47
C ILE A 76 6.75 -3.56 25.71
N GLY A 77 5.49 -3.87 25.40
CA GLY A 77 4.33 -3.01 25.61
C GLY A 77 4.06 -2.01 24.47
N TYR A 78 2.80 -1.68 24.28
CA TYR A 78 2.33 -0.76 23.25
C TYR A 78 2.90 0.66 23.39
N LYS A 79 3.21 1.09 24.61
CA LYS A 79 3.78 2.43 24.85
C LYS A 79 5.17 2.60 24.23
N ILE A 80 6.03 1.58 24.30
CA ILE A 80 7.36 1.61 23.70
C ILE A 80 7.23 1.65 22.17
N ALA A 81 6.34 0.84 21.60
CA ALA A 81 6.04 0.88 20.17
C ALA A 81 5.56 2.28 19.72
N MET A 82 4.65 2.89 20.47
CA MET A 82 4.16 4.25 20.19
C MET A 82 5.28 5.29 20.24
N ILE A 83 6.19 5.22 21.22
CA ILE A 83 7.35 6.13 21.32
C ILE A 83 8.30 5.93 20.12
N PHE A 84 8.58 4.69 19.73
CA PHE A 84 9.42 4.38 18.58
C PHE A 84 8.82 4.96 17.28
N ALA A 85 7.51 4.78 17.08
CA ALA A 85 6.81 5.36 15.93
C ALA A 85 6.92 6.90 15.90
N PHE A 86 6.72 7.56 17.06
CA PHE A 86 6.86 9.01 17.19
C PHE A 86 8.29 9.49 16.84
N ILE A 87 9.31 8.80 17.34
CA ILE A 87 10.70 9.10 17.01
C ILE A 87 10.92 8.97 15.50
N GLY A 88 10.43 7.88 14.88
CA GLY A 88 10.55 7.67 13.43
C GLY A 88 9.92 8.79 12.62
N HIS A 89 8.70 9.21 12.96
CA HIS A 89 8.01 10.31 12.28
C HIS A 89 8.70 11.66 12.49
N SER A 90 9.21 11.93 13.70
CA SER A 90 9.93 13.18 13.99
C SER A 90 11.28 13.22 13.28
N THR A 91 12.00 12.10 13.24
CA THR A 91 13.28 11.98 12.53
C THR A 91 13.11 12.24 11.03
N TRP A 92 12.01 11.76 10.42
CA TRP A 92 11.66 12.08 9.03
C TRP A 92 11.58 13.59 8.79
N GLY A 93 10.86 14.31 9.64
CA GLY A 93 10.76 15.77 9.55
C GLY A 93 12.12 16.47 9.67
N ILE A 94 12.95 16.04 10.62
CA ILE A 94 14.30 16.59 10.85
C ILE A 94 15.20 16.30 9.64
N MET A 95 15.24 15.06 9.16
CA MET A 95 16.09 14.66 8.03
C MET A 95 15.65 15.33 6.73
N GLY A 96 14.33 15.52 6.52
CA GLY A 96 13.81 16.28 5.40
C GLY A 96 14.27 17.74 5.40
N TYR A 97 14.22 18.40 6.56
CA TYR A 97 14.72 19.76 6.71
C TYR A 97 16.25 19.84 6.46
N LEU A 98 17.02 18.96 7.09
CA LEU A 98 18.48 18.92 6.92
C LEU A 98 18.87 18.57 5.47
N GLY A 99 18.13 17.66 4.81
CA GLY A 99 18.34 17.33 3.41
C GLY A 99 18.13 18.54 2.51
N TYR A 100 17.08 19.32 2.76
CA TYR A 100 16.86 20.57 2.03
C TYR A 100 18.02 21.56 2.24
N GLN A 101 18.50 21.73 3.46
CA GLN A 101 19.65 22.62 3.74
C GLN A 101 20.92 22.17 3.00
N GLN A 102 21.19 20.86 2.94
CA GLN A 102 22.35 20.34 2.20
C GLN A 102 22.20 20.56 0.68
N LEU A 103 20.98 20.44 0.16
CA LEU A 103 20.70 20.74 -1.25
C LEU A 103 21.00 22.21 -1.59
N GLN A 104 20.60 23.14 -0.70
CA GLN A 104 20.84 24.58 -0.90
C GLN A 104 22.32 24.96 -0.95
N VAL A 105 23.18 24.20 -0.29
CA VAL A 105 24.65 24.42 -0.32
C VAL A 105 25.36 23.55 -1.36
N GLY A 106 24.61 22.89 -2.25
CA GLY A 106 25.15 22.08 -3.35
C GLY A 106 25.63 20.68 -2.99
N ASN A 107 25.37 20.20 -1.76
CA ASN A 107 25.74 18.85 -1.32
C ASN A 107 24.65 17.84 -1.70
N ILE A 108 24.46 17.58 -3.00
CA ILE A 108 23.36 16.79 -3.56
C ILE A 108 23.32 15.37 -2.99
N ASP A 109 24.47 14.68 -2.94
CA ASP A 109 24.55 13.30 -2.43
C ASP A 109 24.14 13.21 -0.95
N THR A 110 24.58 14.15 -0.12
CA THR A 110 24.21 14.18 1.29
C THR A 110 22.74 14.49 1.45
N ALA A 111 22.18 15.39 0.66
CA ALA A 111 20.77 15.74 0.66
C ALA A 111 19.90 14.52 0.27
N TYR A 112 20.26 13.82 -0.80
CA TYR A 112 19.58 12.60 -1.23
C TYR A 112 19.65 11.50 -0.17
N ASN A 113 20.82 11.25 0.41
CA ASN A 113 20.97 10.24 1.46
C ASN A 113 20.12 10.54 2.70
N LEU A 114 20.05 11.81 3.13
CA LEU A 114 19.17 12.21 4.24
C LEU A 114 17.69 11.95 3.92
N LEU A 115 17.26 12.28 2.71
CA LEU A 115 15.90 12.02 2.26
C LEU A 115 15.60 10.51 2.19
N TYR A 116 16.54 9.73 1.66
CA TYR A 116 16.42 8.28 1.50
C TYR A 116 16.31 7.55 2.86
N TRP A 117 17.27 7.79 3.75
CA TRP A 117 17.28 7.16 5.08
C TRP A 117 16.17 7.71 5.99
N GLY A 118 15.81 8.97 5.84
CA GLY A 118 14.64 9.54 6.50
C GLY A 118 13.35 8.84 6.09
N SER A 119 13.19 8.54 4.80
CA SER A 119 12.04 7.79 4.27
C SER A 119 11.98 6.35 4.83
N LEU A 120 13.13 5.68 4.96
CA LEU A 120 13.23 4.36 5.59
C LEU A 120 12.77 4.40 7.06
N ILE A 121 13.30 5.36 7.83
CA ILE A 121 12.95 5.51 9.25
C ILE A 121 11.47 5.84 9.42
N PHE A 122 10.92 6.68 8.54
CA PHE A 122 9.49 6.96 8.50
C PHE A 122 8.65 5.71 8.26
N ALA A 123 9.05 4.87 7.30
CA ALA A 123 8.35 3.62 7.00
C ALA A 123 8.39 2.63 8.18
N LEU A 124 9.51 2.54 8.91
CA LEU A 124 9.60 1.78 10.16
C LEU A 124 8.63 2.34 11.23
N GLY A 125 8.52 3.67 11.34
CA GLY A 125 7.54 4.32 12.20
C GLY A 125 6.10 3.94 11.84
N ASN A 126 5.76 3.97 10.56
CA ASN A 126 4.43 3.62 10.04
C ASN A 126 4.04 2.16 10.37
N GLY A 127 4.94 1.21 10.13
CA GLY A 127 4.69 -0.20 10.45
C GLY A 127 4.52 -0.42 11.95
N THR A 128 5.24 0.36 12.76
CA THR A 128 5.10 0.31 14.23
C THR A 128 3.77 0.91 14.68
N VAL A 129 3.24 1.95 14.03
CA VAL A 129 1.88 2.45 14.28
C VAL A 129 0.87 1.34 14.10
N GLU A 130 0.88 0.68 12.94
CA GLU A 130 -0.05 -0.44 12.68
C GLU A 130 0.13 -1.58 13.70
N ALA A 131 1.36 -1.84 14.14
CA ALA A 131 1.64 -2.89 15.11
C ALA A 131 0.96 -2.67 16.47
N PHE A 132 0.74 -1.41 16.89
CA PHE A 132 0.09 -1.15 18.16
C PHE A 132 -1.39 -0.74 18.04
N ILE A 133 -1.81 0.01 17.01
CA ILE A 133 -3.19 0.53 16.95
C ILE A 133 -4.21 -0.59 16.75
N ASN A 134 -3.94 -1.53 15.85
CA ASN A 134 -4.87 -2.60 15.50
C ASN A 134 -5.20 -3.50 16.70
N PRO A 135 -4.21 -4.09 17.40
CA PRO A 135 -4.50 -4.95 18.55
C PRO A 135 -5.09 -4.17 19.74
N VAL A 136 -4.70 -2.90 19.94
CA VAL A 136 -5.29 -2.05 20.98
C VAL A 136 -6.80 -1.87 20.72
N ILE A 137 -7.18 -1.50 19.50
CA ILE A 137 -8.60 -1.28 19.15
C ILE A 137 -9.39 -2.58 19.15
N ALA A 138 -8.82 -3.67 18.62
CA ALA A 138 -9.46 -4.99 18.68
C ALA A 138 -9.70 -5.47 20.13
N THR A 139 -8.82 -5.10 21.07
CA THR A 139 -8.93 -5.45 22.48
C THR A 139 -9.98 -4.60 23.21
N ILE A 140 -9.95 -3.26 23.08
CA ILE A 140 -10.90 -2.39 23.79
C ILE A 140 -12.34 -2.48 23.25
N PHE A 141 -12.51 -2.94 22.01
CA PHE A 141 -13.81 -3.13 21.36
C PHE A 141 -14.04 -4.59 20.93
N ASN A 142 -13.68 -5.55 21.79
CA ASN A 142 -13.64 -6.99 21.49
C ASN A 142 -14.97 -7.57 20.99
N LYS A 143 -16.12 -7.02 21.37
CA LYS A 143 -17.45 -7.48 20.92
C LYS A 143 -17.82 -7.02 19.50
N ASN A 144 -17.12 -6.04 18.93
CA ASN A 144 -17.43 -5.45 17.62
C ASN A 144 -16.13 -5.06 16.88
N LYS A 145 -15.17 -5.99 16.81
CA LYS A 145 -13.82 -5.77 16.27
C LYS A 145 -13.86 -5.21 14.86
N THR A 146 -14.55 -5.88 13.94
CA THR A 146 -14.66 -5.45 12.54
C THR A 146 -15.21 -4.03 12.40
N LYS A 147 -16.26 -3.68 13.16
CA LYS A 147 -16.81 -2.32 13.14
C LYS A 147 -15.77 -1.27 13.55
N TRP A 148 -15.10 -1.48 14.69
CA TRP A 148 -14.19 -0.48 15.24
C TRP A 148 -12.86 -0.39 14.50
N LEU A 149 -12.39 -1.48 13.91
CA LEU A 149 -11.25 -1.46 13.00
C LEU A 149 -11.59 -0.69 11.71
N ASN A 150 -12.80 -0.81 11.15
CA ASN A 150 -13.23 0.01 10.03
C ASN A 150 -13.26 1.51 10.39
N ILE A 151 -13.79 1.87 11.57
CA ILE A 151 -13.83 3.26 12.02
C ILE A 151 -12.40 3.78 12.31
N LEU A 152 -11.52 2.98 12.93
CA LEU A 152 -10.11 3.33 13.12
C LEU A 152 -9.45 3.64 11.78
N HIS A 153 -9.61 2.74 10.81
CA HIS A 153 -9.00 2.88 9.49
C HIS A 153 -9.64 3.97 8.61
N ALA A 154 -10.68 4.67 9.08
CA ALA A 154 -11.09 5.95 8.50
C ALA A 154 -10.03 7.05 8.69
N GLY A 155 -9.11 6.87 9.66
CA GLY A 155 -7.95 7.75 9.85
C GLY A 155 -7.01 7.79 8.63
N TRP A 156 -6.84 6.66 7.93
CA TRP A 156 -6.02 6.61 6.72
C TRP A 156 -6.57 7.52 5.61
N PRO A 157 -7.77 7.31 5.04
CA PRO A 157 -8.31 8.21 4.02
C PRO A 157 -8.55 9.62 4.55
N GLY A 158 -8.86 9.80 5.84
CA GLY A 158 -8.94 11.12 6.45
C GLY A 158 -7.61 11.87 6.41
N GLY A 159 -6.51 11.18 6.66
CA GLY A 159 -5.16 11.72 6.53
C GLY A 159 -4.79 12.04 5.08
N LEU A 160 -5.16 11.16 4.12
CA LEU A 160 -4.94 11.43 2.69
C LEU A 160 -5.67 12.69 2.22
N VAL A 161 -6.95 12.85 2.60
CA VAL A 161 -7.73 14.05 2.26
C VAL A 161 -7.12 15.30 2.89
N LEU A 162 -6.84 15.26 4.19
CA LEU A 162 -6.35 16.43 4.91
C LEU A 162 -4.96 16.84 4.42
N ALA A 163 -4.02 15.92 4.32
CA ALA A 163 -2.68 16.21 3.86
C ALA A 163 -2.64 16.58 2.37
N GLY A 164 -3.44 15.90 1.53
CA GLY A 164 -3.55 16.24 0.11
C GLY A 164 -4.01 17.68 -0.12
N ILE A 165 -5.08 18.10 0.57
CA ILE A 165 -5.56 19.50 0.51
C ILE A 165 -4.49 20.48 1.01
N ILE A 166 -3.79 20.16 2.11
CA ILE A 166 -2.72 21.01 2.64
C ILE A 166 -1.56 21.12 1.64
N VAL A 167 -1.08 20.00 1.09
CA VAL A 167 0.06 19.99 0.16
C VAL A 167 -0.27 20.74 -1.13
N ILE A 168 -1.47 20.58 -1.69
CA ILE A 168 -1.93 21.34 -2.85
C ILE A 168 -2.08 22.82 -2.49
N GLY A 169 -2.71 23.13 -1.34
CA GLY A 169 -2.94 24.50 -0.90
C GLY A 169 -1.67 25.30 -0.59
N LEU A 170 -0.59 24.62 -0.20
CA LEU A 170 0.72 25.24 -0.01
C LEU A 170 1.41 25.61 -1.35
N GLY A 171 0.96 25.02 -2.47
CA GLY A 171 1.51 25.36 -3.79
C GLY A 171 3.03 25.19 -3.87
N ASN A 172 3.72 26.25 -4.27
CA ASN A 172 5.16 26.27 -4.55
C ASN A 172 6.05 26.57 -3.32
N VAL A 173 5.56 26.31 -2.09
CA VAL A 173 6.46 26.44 -0.93
C VAL A 173 7.54 25.36 -0.95
N GLU A 174 8.63 25.65 -0.26
CA GLU A 174 9.77 24.75 -0.12
C GLU A 174 9.35 23.36 0.32
N TRP A 175 9.81 22.32 -0.35
CA TRP A 175 9.35 20.95 -0.15
C TRP A 175 9.56 20.41 1.27
N TRP A 176 10.57 20.87 1.99
CA TRP A 176 10.81 20.47 3.38
C TRP A 176 9.68 20.87 4.32
N ILE A 177 8.99 21.99 4.05
CA ILE A 177 7.84 22.45 4.85
C ILE A 177 6.72 21.40 4.79
N LYS A 178 6.46 20.86 3.59
CA LYS A 178 5.46 19.80 3.37
C LYS A 178 5.81 18.52 4.13
N ILE A 179 7.10 18.19 4.27
CA ILE A 179 7.57 17.06 5.09
C ILE A 179 7.36 17.35 6.58
N VAL A 180 7.80 18.50 7.08
CA VAL A 180 7.75 18.85 8.51
C VAL A 180 6.31 18.91 9.03
N ILE A 181 5.34 19.30 8.21
CA ILE A 181 3.92 19.28 8.59
C ILE A 181 3.45 17.90 9.08
N THR A 182 4.06 16.81 8.60
CA THR A 182 3.76 15.45 9.08
C THR A 182 4.06 15.27 10.59
N VAL A 183 4.99 16.07 11.14
CA VAL A 183 5.33 16.02 12.57
C VAL A 183 4.18 16.55 13.45
N ILE A 184 3.28 17.39 12.92
CA ILE A 184 2.16 17.94 13.70
C ILE A 184 1.22 16.83 14.20
N PRO A 185 0.62 15.98 13.36
CA PRO A 185 -0.20 14.88 13.84
C PRO A 185 0.62 13.84 14.62
N ALA A 186 1.94 13.70 14.35
CA ALA A 186 2.81 12.85 15.15
C ALA A 186 2.90 13.34 16.60
N LEU A 187 3.13 14.63 16.81
CA LEU A 187 3.15 15.23 18.14
C LEU A 187 1.79 15.12 18.83
N LEU A 188 0.70 15.29 18.11
CA LEU A 188 -0.65 15.20 18.67
C LEU A 188 -0.94 13.79 19.23
N TYR A 189 -0.70 12.72 18.45
CA TYR A 189 -0.95 11.37 18.97
C TYR A 189 0.00 11.03 20.14
N PHE A 190 1.25 11.48 20.07
CA PHE A 190 2.21 11.25 21.16
C PHE A 190 1.72 11.89 22.46
N LEU A 191 1.33 13.17 22.45
CA LEU A 191 0.84 13.90 23.63
C LEU A 191 -0.45 13.27 24.19
N ILE A 192 -1.34 12.77 23.34
CA ILE A 192 -2.56 12.11 23.76
C ILE A 192 -2.24 10.75 24.41
N LEU A 193 -1.37 9.94 23.81
CA LEU A 193 -1.16 8.56 24.19
C LEU A 193 -0.11 8.37 25.29
N ILE A 194 0.86 9.28 25.44
CA ILE A 194 2.01 9.09 26.36
C ILE A 194 1.58 8.88 27.82
N ARG A 195 0.48 9.52 28.22
CA ARG A 195 -0.07 9.42 29.59
C ARG A 195 -1.10 8.30 29.76
N GLN A 196 -1.51 7.64 28.67
CA GLN A 196 -2.52 6.60 28.72
C GLN A 196 -1.94 5.26 29.18
N LYS A 197 -2.78 4.47 29.84
CA LYS A 197 -2.51 3.05 30.12
C LYS A 197 -3.11 2.23 28.99
N PHE A 198 -2.26 1.53 28.27
CA PHE A 198 -2.69 0.62 27.22
C PHE A 198 -3.30 -0.66 27.84
N PRO A 199 -4.29 -1.27 27.15
CA PRO A 199 -4.87 -2.53 27.61
C PRO A 199 -3.87 -3.68 27.47
N GLU A 200 -4.06 -4.71 28.25
CA GLU A 200 -3.42 -6.00 28.01
C GLU A 200 -4.08 -6.66 26.78
N ASN A 201 -3.27 -7.28 25.92
CA ASN A 201 -3.81 -7.96 24.73
C ASN A 201 -4.79 -9.07 25.13
N GLU A 202 -5.92 -9.20 24.41
CA GLU A 202 -6.96 -10.20 24.67
C GLU A 202 -6.39 -11.62 24.79
N ARG A 203 -5.42 -11.98 23.92
CA ARG A 203 -4.72 -13.27 23.96
C ARG A 203 -3.99 -13.50 25.28
N VAL A 204 -3.26 -12.50 25.75
CA VAL A 204 -2.50 -12.58 27.00
C VAL A 204 -3.46 -12.69 28.19
N ALA A 205 -4.51 -11.87 28.21
CA ALA A 205 -5.54 -11.90 29.24
C ALA A 205 -6.28 -13.26 29.32
N ALA A 206 -6.42 -13.95 28.17
CA ALA A 206 -7.00 -15.31 28.08
C ALA A 206 -5.98 -16.41 28.40
N GLY A 207 -4.74 -16.10 28.77
CA GLY A 207 -3.71 -17.09 29.11
C GLY A 207 -3.15 -17.89 27.93
N VAL A 208 -3.42 -17.48 26.68
CA VAL A 208 -2.89 -18.16 25.49
C VAL A 208 -1.39 -17.98 25.40
N SER A 209 -0.64 -19.06 25.35
CA SER A 209 0.82 -19.07 25.36
C SER A 209 1.43 -18.43 24.11
N TYR A 210 2.67 -17.98 24.23
CA TYR A 210 3.42 -17.45 23.09
C TYR A 210 3.58 -18.47 21.94
N LYS A 211 3.74 -19.75 22.31
CA LYS A 211 3.84 -20.84 21.32
C LYS A 211 2.52 -21.02 20.55
N GLU A 212 1.38 -21.00 21.22
CA GLU A 212 0.07 -21.08 20.59
C GLU A 212 -0.18 -19.89 19.64
N MET A 213 0.26 -18.68 20.01
CA MET A 213 0.24 -17.52 19.12
C MET A 213 1.01 -17.78 17.83
N LEU A 214 2.23 -18.30 17.92
CA LEU A 214 3.05 -18.65 16.75
C LEU A 214 2.45 -19.80 15.94
N GLN A 215 1.74 -20.73 16.61
CA GLN A 215 1.06 -21.86 15.96
C GLN A 215 -0.13 -21.44 15.10
N GLU A 216 -0.84 -20.36 15.45
CA GLU A 216 -1.89 -19.80 14.59
C GLU A 216 -1.33 -19.36 13.23
N PHE A 217 -0.13 -18.74 13.23
CA PHE A 217 0.55 -18.33 11.99
C PHE A 217 1.21 -19.51 11.27
N GLY A 218 1.92 -20.35 11.99
CA GLY A 218 2.49 -21.61 11.54
C GLY A 218 3.53 -21.51 10.43
N VAL A 219 3.98 -22.69 9.97
CA VAL A 219 5.01 -22.81 8.92
C VAL A 219 4.54 -22.22 7.59
N GLY A 220 3.24 -22.38 7.26
CA GLY A 220 2.69 -21.83 6.02
C GLY A 220 2.83 -20.32 5.91
N GLY A 221 2.54 -19.61 7.00
CA GLY A 221 2.77 -18.16 7.06
C GLY A 221 4.26 -17.79 6.97
N ALA A 222 5.13 -18.56 7.64
CA ALA A 222 6.57 -18.33 7.59
C ALA A 222 7.15 -18.56 6.18
N ILE A 223 6.68 -19.58 5.44
CA ILE A 223 7.07 -19.82 4.03
C ILE A 223 6.68 -18.62 3.17
N LEU A 224 5.43 -18.15 3.28
CA LEU A 224 4.95 -17.01 2.49
C LEU A 224 5.76 -15.75 2.76
N ILE A 225 5.98 -15.41 4.03
CA ILE A 225 6.79 -14.24 4.41
C ILE A 225 8.24 -14.41 3.93
N SER A 226 8.86 -15.58 4.16
CA SER A 226 10.24 -15.81 3.74
C SER A 226 10.39 -15.68 2.22
N PHE A 227 9.46 -16.21 1.44
CA PHE A 227 9.46 -16.08 -0.02
C PHE A 227 9.43 -14.61 -0.45
N LEU A 228 8.48 -13.83 0.09
CA LEU A 228 8.36 -12.40 -0.23
C LEU A 228 9.59 -11.60 0.21
N VAL A 229 10.14 -11.88 1.40
CA VAL A 229 11.34 -11.19 1.91
C VAL A 229 12.58 -11.53 1.08
N VAL A 230 12.76 -12.78 0.67
CA VAL A 230 13.87 -13.19 -0.21
C VAL A 230 13.83 -12.43 -1.53
N LEU A 231 12.65 -12.31 -2.15
CA LEU A 231 12.49 -11.53 -3.38
C LEU A 231 12.83 -10.06 -3.14
N GLN A 232 12.32 -9.45 -2.05
CA GLN A 232 12.57 -8.04 -1.72
C GLN A 232 14.06 -7.77 -1.44
N LEU A 233 14.76 -8.67 -0.76
CA LEU A 233 16.19 -8.49 -0.47
C LEU A 233 17.04 -8.62 -1.74
N ASN A 234 16.71 -9.53 -2.66
CA ASN A 234 17.39 -9.62 -3.95
C ASN A 234 17.26 -8.31 -4.75
N ASP A 235 16.09 -7.70 -4.78
CA ASP A 235 15.87 -6.40 -5.43
C ASP A 235 16.57 -5.24 -4.69
N PHE A 236 16.46 -5.20 -3.38
CA PHE A 236 17.08 -4.17 -2.56
C PHE A 236 18.60 -4.11 -2.73
N PHE A 237 19.25 -5.26 -2.77
CA PHE A 237 20.70 -5.37 -3.03
C PHE A 237 21.05 -5.32 -4.51
N LYS A 238 20.06 -5.20 -5.41
CA LYS A 238 20.24 -5.18 -6.88
C LYS A 238 21.10 -6.35 -7.39
N LEU A 239 20.79 -7.56 -6.91
CA LEU A 239 21.57 -8.72 -7.26
C LEU A 239 21.34 -9.13 -8.70
N GLU A 240 22.44 -9.12 -9.49
CA GLU A 240 22.43 -9.61 -10.86
C GLU A 240 22.33 -11.16 -10.89
N PRO A 241 21.94 -11.75 -12.04
CA PRO A 241 21.87 -13.21 -12.17
C PRO A 241 23.15 -13.93 -11.76
N ASP A 242 24.32 -13.29 -11.95
CA ASP A 242 25.65 -13.85 -11.66
C ASP A 242 26.09 -13.70 -10.21
N ASP A 243 25.33 -12.99 -9.36
CA ASP A 243 25.60 -12.85 -7.92
C ASP A 243 25.19 -14.11 -7.13
N PHE A 244 25.60 -15.29 -7.61
CA PHE A 244 25.17 -16.59 -7.08
C PHE A 244 25.36 -16.72 -5.58
N LEU A 245 26.52 -16.34 -5.04
CA LEU A 245 26.82 -16.52 -3.62
C LEU A 245 25.85 -15.75 -2.74
N MET A 246 25.59 -14.49 -3.04
CA MET A 246 24.71 -13.64 -2.22
C MET A 246 23.24 -14.07 -2.37
N ARG A 247 22.78 -14.35 -3.59
CA ARG A 247 21.41 -14.82 -3.85
C ARG A 247 21.11 -16.13 -3.12
N TYR A 248 21.99 -17.15 -3.26
CA TYR A 248 21.79 -18.43 -2.57
C TYR A 248 21.98 -18.33 -1.06
N SER A 249 22.80 -17.40 -0.57
CA SER A 249 22.91 -17.12 0.86
C SER A 249 21.61 -16.56 1.42
N ILE A 250 20.97 -15.59 0.76
CA ILE A 250 19.67 -15.02 1.16
C ILE A 250 18.59 -16.10 1.14
N ILE A 251 18.52 -16.92 0.08
CA ILE A 251 17.58 -18.04 -0.02
C ILE A 251 17.84 -19.04 1.12
N GLY A 252 19.10 -19.43 1.32
CA GLY A 252 19.50 -20.39 2.35
C GLY A 252 19.14 -19.92 3.76
N ILE A 253 19.36 -18.66 4.07
CA ILE A 253 18.95 -18.04 5.35
C ILE A 253 17.42 -18.08 5.48
N GLY A 254 16.67 -17.71 4.44
CA GLY A 254 15.22 -17.78 4.45
C GLY A 254 14.69 -19.19 4.71
N VAL A 255 15.24 -20.20 4.01
CA VAL A 255 14.88 -21.60 4.22
C VAL A 255 15.25 -22.07 5.63
N LEU A 256 16.45 -21.72 6.11
CA LEU A 256 16.89 -22.06 7.47
C LEU A 256 15.94 -21.50 8.53
N MET A 257 15.53 -20.22 8.40
CA MET A 257 14.59 -19.59 9.31
C MET A 257 13.23 -20.32 9.31
N VAL A 258 12.72 -20.69 8.15
CA VAL A 258 11.46 -21.46 8.02
C VAL A 258 11.59 -22.84 8.69
N VAL A 259 12.71 -23.55 8.46
CA VAL A 259 12.95 -24.87 9.07
C VAL A 259 13.05 -24.77 10.59
N LEU A 260 13.83 -23.82 11.12
CA LEU A 260 13.98 -23.60 12.58
C LEU A 260 12.63 -23.22 13.21
N PHE A 261 11.89 -22.31 12.57
CA PHE A 261 10.57 -21.93 13.02
C PHE A 261 9.60 -23.12 13.00
N GLY A 262 9.61 -23.91 11.93
CA GLY A 262 8.78 -25.11 11.77
C GLY A 262 9.09 -26.19 12.81
N TRP A 263 10.37 -26.39 13.13
CA TRP A 263 10.78 -27.30 14.19
C TRP A 263 10.27 -26.88 15.57
N PHE A 264 10.25 -25.57 15.82
CA PHE A 264 9.73 -25.01 17.08
C PHE A 264 8.20 -25.07 17.16
N VAL A 265 7.49 -24.65 16.09
CA VAL A 265 6.04 -24.46 16.09
C VAL A 265 5.27 -25.76 15.82
N ARG A 266 5.79 -26.63 14.94
CA ARG A 266 5.25 -27.95 14.59
C ARG A 266 3.79 -27.94 14.08
N THR A 267 3.39 -26.88 13.35
CA THR A 267 2.08 -26.78 12.71
C THR A 267 2.17 -25.96 11.43
N LEU A 268 1.32 -26.29 10.46
CA LEU A 268 1.20 -25.52 9.22
C LEU A 268 0.60 -24.13 9.43
N GLY A 269 -0.09 -23.91 10.55
CA GLY A 269 -0.85 -22.70 10.81
C GLY A 269 -2.35 -22.91 10.56
N ARG A 270 -3.13 -21.88 10.88
CA ARG A 270 -4.58 -21.94 10.73
C ARG A 270 -4.98 -21.77 9.26
N PRO A 271 -5.70 -22.74 8.64
CA PRO A 271 -5.99 -22.69 7.20
C PRO A 271 -6.70 -21.41 6.75
N ILE A 272 -7.63 -20.90 7.58
CA ILE A 272 -8.33 -19.66 7.27
C ILE A 272 -7.40 -18.45 7.25
N LEU A 273 -6.40 -18.39 8.15
CA LEU A 273 -5.43 -17.32 8.17
C LEU A 273 -4.54 -17.37 6.92
N LEU A 274 -4.04 -18.55 6.55
CA LEU A 274 -3.23 -18.74 5.34
C LEU A 274 -4.00 -18.35 4.08
N PHE A 275 -5.29 -18.70 4.02
CA PHE A 275 -6.15 -18.28 2.92
C PHE A 275 -6.35 -16.76 2.87
N LEU A 276 -6.52 -16.11 4.03
CA LEU A 276 -6.61 -14.66 4.12
C LEU A 276 -5.28 -13.98 3.78
N CYS A 277 -4.12 -14.58 4.16
CA CYS A 277 -2.80 -14.11 3.73
C CYS A 277 -2.61 -14.16 2.20
N PHE A 278 -3.18 -15.17 1.54
CA PHE A 278 -3.23 -15.19 0.07
C PHE A 278 -4.17 -14.10 -0.47
N THR A 279 -5.34 -13.93 0.12
CA THR A 279 -6.36 -12.98 -0.34
C THR A 279 -5.94 -11.51 -0.16
N ILE A 280 -5.14 -11.20 0.89
CA ILE A 280 -4.66 -9.82 1.12
C ILE A 280 -3.70 -9.34 0.03
N MET A 281 -3.03 -10.24 -0.69
CA MET A 281 -2.09 -9.86 -1.75
C MET A 281 -2.80 -9.14 -2.91
N PRO A 282 -3.78 -9.73 -3.62
CA PRO A 282 -4.53 -9.02 -4.64
C PRO A 282 -5.34 -7.84 -4.08
N LEU A 283 -5.78 -7.90 -2.81
CA LEU A 283 -6.46 -6.79 -2.15
C LEU A 283 -5.53 -5.57 -2.04
N ALA A 284 -4.33 -5.77 -1.54
CA ALA A 284 -3.36 -4.71 -1.34
C ALA A 284 -2.96 -4.05 -2.68
N ILE A 285 -2.79 -4.85 -3.75
CA ILE A 285 -2.53 -4.32 -5.10
C ILE A 285 -3.73 -3.50 -5.59
N THR A 286 -4.97 -4.00 -5.40
CA THR A 286 -6.19 -3.32 -5.83
C THR A 286 -6.39 -1.98 -5.10
N GLU A 287 -6.19 -1.92 -3.79
CA GLU A 287 -6.41 -0.71 -2.98
C GLU A 287 -5.18 0.21 -3.05
N LEU A 288 -4.07 -0.19 -2.44
CA LEU A 288 -2.90 0.67 -2.27
C LEU A 288 -2.01 0.75 -3.52
N GLY A 289 -1.88 -0.34 -4.26
CA GLY A 289 -1.13 -0.36 -5.52
C GLY A 289 -1.77 0.61 -6.52
N THR A 290 -3.08 0.52 -6.75
CA THR A 290 -3.79 1.45 -7.65
C THR A 290 -3.73 2.89 -7.14
N ASP A 291 -3.89 3.14 -5.82
CA ASP A 291 -3.83 4.49 -5.26
C ASP A 291 -2.45 5.15 -5.44
N SER A 292 -1.37 4.38 -5.37
CA SER A 292 -0.01 4.89 -5.60
C SER A 292 0.27 5.26 -7.06
N TRP A 293 -0.48 4.70 -8.01
CA TRP A 293 -0.31 4.93 -9.46
C TRP A 293 -1.41 5.78 -10.08
N ILE A 294 -2.52 6.04 -9.37
CA ILE A 294 -3.71 6.68 -9.95
C ILE A 294 -3.40 8.08 -10.50
N GLN A 295 -2.50 8.83 -9.84
CA GLN A 295 -2.09 10.15 -10.31
C GLN A 295 -1.38 10.04 -11.67
N SER A 296 -0.35 9.21 -11.79
CA SER A 296 0.39 8.98 -13.04
C SER A 296 -0.52 8.45 -14.15
N ILE A 297 -1.41 7.50 -13.85
CA ILE A 297 -2.34 6.92 -14.81
C ILE A 297 -3.34 7.95 -15.32
N MET A 298 -3.85 8.80 -14.46
CA MET A 298 -4.92 9.76 -14.79
C MET A 298 -4.42 11.14 -15.20
N GLN A 299 -3.11 11.43 -15.09
CA GLN A 299 -2.55 12.77 -15.33
C GLN A 299 -2.89 13.32 -16.70
N GLY A 300 -2.72 12.54 -17.75
CA GLY A 300 -3.01 13.00 -19.12
C GLY A 300 -4.50 13.28 -19.34
N VAL A 301 -5.39 12.53 -18.69
CA VAL A 301 -6.85 12.73 -18.80
C VAL A 301 -7.28 13.94 -17.97
N ALA A 302 -6.71 14.10 -16.78
CA ALA A 302 -6.96 15.24 -15.90
C ALA A 302 -6.48 16.55 -16.51
N ASN A 303 -5.29 16.57 -17.11
CA ASN A 303 -4.72 17.75 -17.78
C ASN A 303 -5.63 18.25 -18.92
N LYS A 304 -6.24 17.36 -19.70
CA LYS A 304 -7.23 17.74 -20.73
C LYS A 304 -8.44 18.49 -20.17
N GLN A 305 -8.74 18.31 -18.88
CA GLN A 305 -9.86 18.93 -18.17
C GLN A 305 -9.43 20.10 -17.27
N GLY A 306 -8.14 20.41 -17.19
CA GLY A 306 -7.59 21.53 -16.42
C GLY A 306 -7.57 21.33 -14.91
N PHE A 307 -7.50 20.08 -14.43
CA PHE A 307 -7.32 19.78 -13.00
C PHE A 307 -6.15 18.82 -12.75
N ASP A 308 -5.62 18.82 -11.52
CA ASP A 308 -4.57 17.91 -11.08
C ASP A 308 -5.15 16.51 -10.79
N ALA A 309 -4.51 15.46 -11.32
CA ALA A 309 -4.96 14.08 -11.14
C ALA A 309 -4.98 13.62 -9.67
N GLY A 310 -4.21 14.24 -8.79
CA GLY A 310 -4.24 14.00 -7.35
C GLY A 310 -5.62 14.22 -6.73
N TRP A 311 -6.48 15.06 -7.34
CA TRP A 311 -7.86 15.23 -6.90
C TRP A 311 -8.70 13.96 -7.00
N VAL A 312 -8.37 13.04 -7.92
CA VAL A 312 -9.05 11.74 -8.02
C VAL A 312 -8.78 10.90 -6.77
N LEU A 313 -7.53 10.91 -6.28
CA LEU A 313 -7.16 10.22 -5.04
C LEU A 313 -7.83 10.86 -3.82
N ILE A 314 -7.81 12.18 -3.71
CA ILE A 314 -8.47 12.91 -2.61
C ILE A 314 -9.97 12.63 -2.61
N TYR A 315 -10.62 12.66 -3.76
CA TYR A 315 -12.05 12.40 -3.92
C TYR A 315 -12.43 10.98 -3.48
N THR A 316 -11.73 9.95 -3.99
CA THR A 316 -12.00 8.56 -3.59
C THR A 316 -11.71 8.34 -2.11
N SER A 317 -10.67 8.99 -1.55
CA SER A 317 -10.35 8.96 -0.13
C SER A 317 -11.43 9.63 0.73
N ALA A 318 -12.05 10.72 0.26
CA ALA A 318 -13.18 11.34 0.95
C ALA A 318 -14.39 10.40 1.04
N ILE A 319 -14.69 9.66 -0.03
CA ILE A 319 -15.73 8.62 -0.02
C ILE A 319 -15.40 7.54 1.02
N MET A 320 -14.15 7.05 1.01
CA MET A 320 -13.68 6.05 1.99
C MET A 320 -13.82 6.54 3.43
N LEU A 321 -13.41 7.78 3.71
CA LEU A 321 -13.52 8.39 5.03
C LEU A 321 -14.96 8.36 5.53
N VAL A 322 -15.89 8.90 4.74
CA VAL A 322 -17.31 8.97 5.11
C VAL A 322 -17.88 7.58 5.36
N LEU A 323 -17.68 6.64 4.44
CA LEU A 323 -18.27 5.31 4.55
C LEU A 323 -17.67 4.49 5.71
N ARG A 324 -16.36 4.59 5.98
CA ARG A 324 -15.71 3.91 7.10
C ARG A 324 -16.23 4.42 8.45
N LEU A 325 -16.51 5.71 8.59
CA LEU A 325 -17.14 6.27 9.79
C LEU A 325 -18.55 5.68 10.03
N PHE A 326 -19.27 5.36 8.95
CA PHE A 326 -20.61 4.76 9.03
C PHE A 326 -20.61 3.22 8.90
N ALA A 327 -19.44 2.56 8.93
CA ALA A 327 -19.31 1.11 8.75
C ALA A 327 -20.21 0.29 9.67
N GLY A 328 -20.46 0.75 10.90
CA GLY A 328 -21.34 0.05 11.83
C GLY A 328 -22.78 -0.15 11.31
N LYS A 329 -23.34 0.82 10.59
CA LYS A 329 -24.68 0.72 10.00
C LYS A 329 -24.74 -0.32 8.86
N ILE A 330 -23.65 -0.49 8.13
CA ILE A 330 -23.50 -1.41 7.00
C ILE A 330 -23.32 -2.84 7.53
N LEU A 331 -22.41 -3.03 8.48
CA LEU A 331 -22.09 -4.33 9.08
C LEU A 331 -23.24 -4.93 9.91
N HIS A 332 -24.20 -4.12 10.34
CA HIS A 332 -25.44 -4.65 10.93
C HIS A 332 -26.36 -5.34 9.92
N LYS A 333 -26.25 -5.01 8.63
CA LYS A 333 -27.12 -5.54 7.56
C LYS A 333 -26.52 -6.74 6.83
N MET A 334 -25.21 -6.90 6.85
CA MET A 334 -24.53 -7.98 6.11
C MET A 334 -23.25 -8.43 6.83
N SER A 335 -22.85 -9.69 6.59
CA SER A 335 -21.62 -10.23 7.16
C SER A 335 -20.38 -9.53 6.57
N PRO A 336 -19.25 -9.51 7.30
CA PRO A 336 -17.99 -8.94 6.79
C PRO A 336 -17.58 -9.53 5.42
N LEU A 337 -17.73 -10.84 5.23
CA LEU A 337 -17.39 -11.52 3.97
C LEU A 337 -18.31 -11.11 2.81
N THR A 338 -19.61 -10.92 3.08
CA THR A 338 -20.58 -10.45 2.08
C THR A 338 -20.24 -9.00 1.67
N LEU A 339 -19.85 -8.16 2.63
CA LEU A 339 -19.41 -6.80 2.36
C LEU A 339 -18.15 -6.79 1.47
N LEU A 340 -17.16 -7.64 1.76
CA LEU A 340 -15.93 -7.77 0.96
C LEU A 340 -16.22 -8.27 -0.47
N ALA A 341 -17.11 -9.24 -0.63
CA ALA A 341 -17.54 -9.72 -1.95
C ALA A 341 -18.22 -8.61 -2.77
N LEU A 342 -19.17 -7.87 -2.16
CA LEU A 342 -19.83 -6.72 -2.80
C LEU A 342 -18.83 -5.63 -3.17
N SER A 343 -17.89 -5.32 -2.27
CA SER A 343 -16.80 -4.38 -2.49
C SER A 343 -15.95 -4.78 -3.70
N SER A 344 -15.64 -6.08 -3.85
CA SER A 344 -14.89 -6.59 -5.01
C SER A 344 -15.66 -6.39 -6.32
N VAL A 345 -16.96 -6.65 -6.33
CA VAL A 345 -17.82 -6.39 -7.51
C VAL A 345 -17.80 -4.91 -7.88
N LEU A 346 -17.98 -4.01 -6.90
CA LEU A 346 -17.95 -2.57 -7.15
C LEU A 346 -16.58 -2.10 -7.63
N ALA A 347 -15.47 -2.67 -7.13
CA ALA A 347 -14.13 -2.34 -7.58
C ALA A 347 -13.88 -2.80 -9.03
N ILE A 348 -14.37 -3.99 -9.42
CA ILE A 348 -14.32 -4.48 -10.81
C ILE A 348 -14.98 -3.48 -11.74
N PHE A 349 -16.23 -3.12 -11.47
CA PHE A 349 -16.96 -2.15 -12.31
C PHE A 349 -16.33 -0.75 -12.25
N GLY A 350 -15.85 -0.33 -11.07
CA GLY A 350 -15.18 0.95 -10.91
C GLY A 350 -13.90 1.08 -11.73
N LEU A 351 -13.02 0.08 -11.69
CA LEU A 351 -11.78 0.06 -12.48
C LEU A 351 -12.08 -0.03 -13.99
N TYR A 352 -13.07 -0.84 -14.39
CA TYR A 352 -13.50 -0.91 -15.76
C TYR A 352 -14.00 0.45 -16.27
N THR A 353 -14.91 1.07 -15.55
CA THR A 353 -15.45 2.38 -15.95
C THR A 353 -14.37 3.47 -15.92
N LEU A 354 -13.43 3.45 -14.98
CA LEU A 354 -12.30 4.37 -14.95
C LEU A 354 -11.37 4.19 -16.18
N SER A 355 -11.20 2.96 -16.67
CA SER A 355 -10.33 2.69 -17.82
C SER A 355 -10.83 3.29 -19.15
N ILE A 356 -12.11 3.65 -19.21
CA ILE A 356 -12.76 4.22 -20.41
C ILE A 356 -13.40 5.60 -20.17
N ALA A 357 -13.36 6.11 -18.94
CA ALA A 357 -14.01 7.36 -18.57
C ALA A 357 -13.33 8.56 -19.24
N ALA A 358 -14.13 9.50 -19.75
CA ALA A 358 -13.65 10.76 -20.31
C ALA A 358 -14.34 11.95 -19.63
N GLY A 359 -13.64 13.09 -19.62
CA GLY A 359 -14.19 14.31 -19.04
C GLY A 359 -14.60 14.15 -17.58
N TRP A 360 -15.69 14.76 -17.19
CA TRP A 360 -16.22 14.72 -15.82
C TRP A 360 -16.78 13.35 -15.39
N TYR A 361 -17.02 12.42 -16.34
CA TYR A 361 -17.44 11.04 -16.02
C TYR A 361 -16.38 10.28 -15.22
N ILE A 362 -15.12 10.74 -15.20
CA ILE A 362 -14.04 10.23 -14.34
C ILE A 362 -14.48 10.21 -12.87
N PHE A 363 -15.12 11.26 -12.39
CA PHE A 363 -15.56 11.33 -10.98
C PHE A 363 -16.70 10.35 -10.67
N LEU A 364 -17.59 10.08 -11.65
CA LEU A 364 -18.61 9.04 -11.47
C LEU A 364 -17.99 7.65 -11.41
N ALA A 365 -17.05 7.35 -12.29
CA ALA A 365 -16.30 6.10 -12.30
C ALA A 365 -15.43 5.96 -11.01
N ALA A 366 -14.77 7.05 -10.58
CA ALA A 366 -14.02 7.11 -9.33
C ALA A 366 -14.92 6.90 -8.10
N THR A 367 -16.20 7.33 -8.17
CA THR A 367 -17.19 7.03 -7.11
C THR A 367 -17.42 5.53 -6.97
N LEU A 368 -17.66 4.83 -8.08
CA LEU A 368 -17.85 3.37 -8.06
C LEU A 368 -16.62 2.64 -7.49
N TYR A 369 -15.42 3.03 -7.95
CA TYR A 369 -14.18 2.47 -7.45
C TYR A 369 -13.96 2.80 -5.96
N GLY A 370 -14.18 4.04 -5.54
CA GLY A 370 -14.09 4.49 -4.15
C GLY A 370 -15.04 3.74 -3.23
N LEU A 371 -16.30 3.50 -3.65
CA LEU A 371 -17.26 2.67 -2.93
C LEU A 371 -16.73 1.24 -2.78
N GLY A 372 -16.16 0.66 -3.86
CA GLY A 372 -15.63 -0.69 -3.87
C GLY A 372 -14.46 -0.86 -2.90
N LYS A 373 -13.41 -0.05 -3.03
CA LYS A 373 -12.18 -0.21 -2.25
C LYS A 373 -12.32 0.14 -0.75
N THR A 374 -13.40 0.84 -0.37
CA THR A 374 -13.56 1.41 0.98
C THR A 374 -13.37 0.41 2.11
N PHE A 375 -13.90 -0.80 1.98
CA PHE A 375 -13.97 -1.76 3.08
C PHE A 375 -12.93 -2.87 3.03
N PHE A 376 -12.07 -2.92 2.03
CA PHE A 376 -11.14 -4.01 1.80
C PHE A 376 -10.21 -4.28 2.99
N TRP A 377 -9.34 -3.34 3.28
CA TRP A 377 -8.32 -3.49 4.31
C TRP A 377 -8.91 -3.70 5.72
N PRO A 378 -9.70 -2.76 6.26
CA PRO A 378 -10.13 -2.84 7.65
C PRO A 378 -11.11 -3.98 7.92
N THR A 379 -11.96 -4.35 6.95
CA THR A 379 -12.87 -5.47 7.11
C THR A 379 -12.13 -6.80 7.11
N THR A 380 -11.08 -6.94 6.28
CA THR A 380 -10.21 -8.14 6.29
C THR A 380 -9.48 -8.26 7.63
N LEU A 381 -8.94 -7.16 8.19
CA LEU A 381 -8.38 -7.15 9.54
C LEU A 381 -9.41 -7.56 10.59
N GLY A 382 -10.64 -7.08 10.46
CA GLY A 382 -11.75 -7.49 11.32
C GLY A 382 -11.99 -9.00 11.26
N VAL A 383 -12.05 -9.59 10.06
CA VAL A 383 -12.21 -11.04 9.88
C VAL A 383 -11.06 -11.81 10.53
N VAL A 384 -9.82 -11.37 10.37
CA VAL A 384 -8.64 -11.99 11.03
C VAL A 384 -8.77 -11.90 12.54
N ALA A 385 -9.06 -10.72 13.08
CA ALA A 385 -9.22 -10.52 14.53
C ALA A 385 -10.36 -11.37 15.14
N GLU A 386 -11.42 -11.61 14.37
CA GLU A 386 -12.57 -12.42 14.79
C GLU A 386 -12.34 -13.92 14.61
N GLN A 387 -11.55 -14.35 13.60
CA GLN A 387 -11.36 -15.77 13.29
C GLN A 387 -10.06 -16.35 13.85
N THR A 388 -9.08 -15.53 14.21
CA THR A 388 -7.79 -15.99 14.77
C THR A 388 -7.38 -15.24 16.05
N PRO A 389 -8.27 -15.14 17.05
CA PRO A 389 -8.01 -14.34 18.25
C PRO A 389 -6.83 -14.85 19.09
N LYS A 390 -6.48 -16.15 19.03
CA LYS A 390 -5.30 -16.72 19.69
C LYS A 390 -3.99 -16.17 19.14
N GLY A 391 -3.97 -15.74 17.89
CA GLY A 391 -2.79 -15.14 17.26
C GLY A 391 -2.49 -13.71 17.72
N GLY A 392 -3.43 -13.06 18.39
CA GLY A 392 -3.26 -11.74 18.98
C GLY A 392 -2.74 -10.69 18.00
N ALA A 393 -1.72 -9.94 18.43
CA ALA A 393 -1.09 -8.93 17.57
C ALA A 393 -0.40 -9.54 16.33
N LEU A 394 0.17 -10.74 16.46
CA LEU A 394 0.93 -11.35 15.36
C LEU A 394 0.07 -11.62 14.12
N THR A 395 -1.04 -12.35 14.26
CA THR A 395 -1.88 -12.70 13.10
C THR A 395 -2.55 -11.49 12.49
N LEU A 396 -3.02 -10.57 13.34
CA LEU A 396 -3.67 -9.33 12.91
C LEU A 396 -2.74 -8.42 12.10
N ASN A 397 -1.48 -8.33 12.51
CA ASN A 397 -0.51 -7.44 11.87
C ASN A 397 0.31 -8.14 10.78
N ALA A 398 0.50 -9.47 10.85
CA ALA A 398 1.18 -10.21 9.79
C ALA A 398 0.43 -10.09 8.46
N ILE A 399 -0.90 -10.08 8.47
CA ILE A 399 -1.68 -9.90 7.26
C ILE A 399 -1.49 -8.50 6.67
N SER A 400 -1.44 -7.45 7.51
CA SER A 400 -1.09 -6.09 7.07
C SER A 400 0.33 -6.02 6.50
N GLY A 401 1.28 -6.67 7.17
CA GLY A 401 2.67 -6.75 6.71
C GLY A 401 2.80 -7.43 5.35
N ILE A 402 2.14 -8.58 5.15
CA ILE A 402 2.11 -9.29 3.87
C ILE A 402 1.50 -8.39 2.78
N GLY A 403 0.40 -7.70 3.07
CA GLY A 403 -0.21 -6.74 2.14
C GLY A 403 0.76 -5.64 1.72
N MET A 404 1.41 -4.97 2.67
CA MET A 404 2.36 -3.88 2.39
C MET A 404 3.60 -4.36 1.62
N LEU A 405 4.13 -5.53 1.99
CA LEU A 405 5.25 -6.13 1.26
C LEU A 405 4.84 -6.48 -0.18
N THR A 406 3.63 -7.00 -0.37
CA THR A 406 3.09 -7.31 -1.70
C THR A 406 2.93 -6.06 -2.56
N VAL A 407 2.41 -4.95 -2.01
CA VAL A 407 2.28 -3.68 -2.76
C VAL A 407 3.64 -3.20 -3.24
N GLY A 408 4.63 -3.17 -2.34
CA GLY A 408 5.96 -2.68 -2.68
C GLY A 408 6.68 -3.56 -3.70
N MET A 409 6.55 -4.88 -3.55
CA MET A 409 7.26 -5.85 -4.40
C MET A 409 6.54 -6.18 -5.70
N LEU A 410 5.27 -6.57 -5.60
CA LEU A 410 4.52 -7.12 -6.74
C LEU A 410 3.59 -6.06 -7.34
N GLY A 411 2.98 -5.22 -6.49
CA GLY A 411 1.95 -4.28 -6.91
C GLY A 411 2.49 -3.24 -7.89
N ALA A 412 3.51 -2.50 -7.48
CA ALA A 412 4.08 -1.44 -8.32
C ALA A 412 4.71 -2.00 -9.63
N PRO A 413 5.56 -3.06 -9.61
CA PRO A 413 6.09 -3.61 -10.84
C PRO A 413 5.04 -4.19 -11.78
N ILE A 414 4.04 -4.93 -11.27
CA ILE A 414 2.99 -5.53 -12.13
C ILE A 414 2.11 -4.46 -12.75
N ILE A 415 1.74 -3.40 -12.00
CA ILE A 415 0.98 -2.28 -12.56
C ILE A 415 1.81 -1.57 -13.63
N GLY A 416 3.11 -1.39 -13.43
CA GLY A 416 4.04 -0.86 -14.44
C GLY A 416 4.07 -1.70 -15.72
N VAL A 417 4.09 -3.04 -15.61
CA VAL A 417 3.99 -3.95 -16.77
C VAL A 417 2.66 -3.79 -17.50
N PHE A 418 1.54 -3.72 -16.76
CA PHE A 418 0.23 -3.49 -17.38
C PHE A 418 0.17 -2.16 -18.12
N GLN A 419 0.79 -1.13 -17.55
CA GLN A 419 0.90 0.19 -18.16
C GLN A 419 1.74 0.12 -19.45
N SER A 420 2.94 -0.48 -19.39
CA SER A 420 3.81 -0.67 -20.55
C SER A 420 3.11 -1.44 -21.66
N ASN A 421 2.50 -2.58 -21.34
CA ASN A 421 1.78 -3.39 -22.33
C ASN A 421 0.61 -2.63 -22.96
N SER A 422 -0.13 -1.85 -22.17
CA SER A 422 -1.24 -1.05 -22.71
C SER A 422 -0.74 0.09 -23.60
N GLN A 423 0.35 0.76 -23.24
CA GLN A 423 0.98 1.78 -24.09
C GLN A 423 1.48 1.18 -25.41
N ILE A 424 2.20 0.06 -25.36
CA ILE A 424 2.70 -0.65 -26.54
C ILE A 424 1.53 -0.98 -27.48
N ASN A 425 0.44 -1.53 -26.93
CA ASN A 425 -0.73 -1.89 -27.72
C ASN A 425 -1.35 -0.68 -28.42
N GLU A 426 -1.57 0.44 -27.70
CA GLU A 426 -2.13 1.66 -28.29
C GLU A 426 -1.23 2.24 -29.39
N LEU A 427 0.08 2.22 -29.21
CA LEU A 427 1.03 2.69 -30.20
C LEU A 427 1.05 1.81 -31.44
N GLN A 428 1.04 0.48 -31.29
CA GLN A 428 1.11 -0.47 -32.40
C GLN A 428 -0.17 -0.50 -33.26
N ILE A 429 -1.36 -0.34 -32.65
CA ILE A 429 -2.63 -0.34 -33.38
C ILE A 429 -2.94 1.01 -34.05
N SER A 430 -2.16 2.05 -33.82
CA SER A 430 -2.41 3.39 -34.34
C SER A 430 -2.09 3.47 -35.83
N THR A 431 -3.11 3.50 -36.67
CA THR A 431 -2.97 3.72 -38.13
C THR A 431 -2.48 5.14 -38.43
N GLU A 432 -2.86 6.13 -37.64
CA GLU A 432 -2.42 7.52 -37.80
C GLU A 432 -0.90 7.63 -37.57
N LEU A 433 -0.37 6.97 -36.50
CA LEU A 433 1.06 6.95 -36.21
C LEU A 433 1.83 6.21 -37.34
N ALA A 434 1.30 5.11 -37.82
CA ALA A 434 1.91 4.36 -38.94
C ALA A 434 2.02 5.17 -40.24
N GLN A 435 1.10 6.12 -40.50
CA GLN A 435 1.12 6.97 -41.68
C GLN A 435 2.16 8.09 -41.61
N ILE A 436 2.45 8.60 -40.43
CA ILE A 436 3.33 9.77 -40.24
C ILE A 436 4.73 9.40 -39.74
N ALA A 437 4.92 8.17 -39.26
CA ALA A 437 6.18 7.71 -38.71
C ALA A 437 7.25 7.50 -39.81
N PRO A 438 8.56 7.64 -39.44
CA PRO A 438 9.66 7.31 -40.32
C PRO A 438 9.55 5.87 -40.87
N PRO A 439 9.99 5.59 -42.12
CA PRO A 439 9.94 4.25 -42.68
C PRO A 439 10.62 3.16 -41.86
N ALA A 440 11.63 3.51 -41.09
CA ALA A 440 12.33 2.61 -40.15
C ALA A 440 11.44 2.08 -39.01
N LEU A 441 10.35 2.79 -38.70
CA LEU A 441 9.38 2.46 -37.67
C LEU A 441 8.03 1.96 -38.25
N VAL A 442 7.99 1.60 -39.54
CA VAL A 442 6.78 1.08 -40.17
C VAL A 442 7.09 -0.27 -40.84
N ASP A 443 6.28 -1.27 -40.54
CA ASP A 443 6.35 -2.60 -41.18
C ASP A 443 4.94 -3.03 -41.63
N ASN A 444 4.79 -3.32 -42.91
CA ASN A 444 3.51 -3.72 -43.51
C ASN A 444 2.33 -2.77 -43.16
N GLY A 445 2.59 -1.46 -43.09
CA GLY A 445 1.57 -0.45 -42.76
C GLY A 445 1.18 -0.38 -41.27
N THR A 446 1.89 -1.06 -40.43
CA THR A 446 1.74 -0.99 -38.96
C THR A 446 2.95 -0.31 -38.32
N PHE A 447 2.72 0.43 -37.24
CA PHE A 447 3.79 1.08 -36.50
C PHE A 447 4.58 0.03 -35.68
N LYS A 448 5.86 -0.09 -36.01
CA LYS A 448 6.77 -1.05 -35.38
C LYS A 448 7.61 -0.37 -34.30
N LEU A 449 7.32 -0.72 -33.03
CA LEU A 449 8.08 -0.23 -31.89
C LEU A 449 9.40 -0.99 -31.73
N PRO A 450 10.51 -0.30 -31.47
CA PRO A 450 11.70 -0.95 -30.92
C PRO A 450 11.40 -1.40 -29.49
N LEU A 451 11.40 -2.70 -29.25
CA LEU A 451 11.11 -3.30 -27.96
C LEU A 451 12.39 -3.93 -27.38
N GLU A 452 12.50 -3.93 -26.06
CA GLU A 452 13.51 -4.66 -25.33
C GLU A 452 12.86 -5.60 -24.30
N ASP A 453 13.46 -6.79 -24.16
CA ASP A 453 13.04 -7.77 -23.17
C ASP A 453 13.52 -7.36 -21.78
N LYS A 454 12.63 -7.37 -20.81
CA LYS A 454 12.91 -7.09 -19.40
C LYS A 454 12.39 -8.21 -18.52
N THR A 455 12.92 -8.30 -17.31
CA THR A 455 12.44 -9.24 -16.30
C THR A 455 12.27 -8.56 -14.96
N ILE A 456 11.22 -8.96 -14.23
CA ILE A 456 11.03 -8.60 -12.83
C ILE A 456 11.38 -9.82 -11.99
N TYR A 457 12.31 -9.66 -11.06
CA TYR A 457 12.82 -10.71 -10.16
C TYR A 457 13.37 -11.96 -10.88
N SER A 458 13.74 -11.85 -12.16
CA SER A 458 14.10 -12.96 -13.03
C SER A 458 12.99 -14.05 -13.15
N ILE A 459 11.73 -13.68 -12.90
CA ILE A 459 10.57 -14.58 -12.89
C ILE A 459 9.52 -14.14 -13.91
N ILE A 460 9.22 -12.83 -13.98
CA ILE A 460 8.18 -12.28 -14.84
C ILE A 460 8.86 -11.59 -16.03
N ASN A 461 8.76 -12.20 -17.20
CA ASN A 461 9.25 -11.58 -18.43
C ASN A 461 8.21 -10.59 -18.97
N TYR A 462 8.65 -9.44 -19.45
CA TYR A 462 7.83 -8.43 -20.09
C TYR A 462 8.64 -7.69 -21.16
N VAL A 463 7.96 -6.90 -21.97
CA VAL A 463 8.61 -6.07 -22.99
C VAL A 463 8.41 -4.59 -22.65
N GLU A 464 9.40 -3.78 -22.97
CA GLU A 464 9.37 -2.34 -22.81
C GLU A 464 9.79 -1.65 -24.10
N VAL A 465 9.36 -0.41 -24.31
CA VAL A 465 9.78 0.38 -25.47
C VAL A 465 11.23 0.84 -25.26
N ASP A 466 12.13 0.49 -26.18
CA ASP A 466 13.48 1.06 -26.22
C ASP A 466 13.37 2.53 -26.64
N THR A 467 13.25 3.40 -25.63
CA THR A 467 13.07 4.84 -25.81
C THR A 467 14.24 5.47 -26.55
N ASN A 468 15.47 4.96 -26.38
CA ASN A 468 16.63 5.48 -27.06
C ASN A 468 16.57 5.21 -28.56
N LYS A 469 16.27 3.99 -28.97
CA LYS A 469 16.10 3.65 -30.38
C LYS A 469 14.89 4.33 -30.99
N LEU A 470 13.79 4.47 -30.24
CA LEU A 470 12.61 5.18 -30.71
C LEU A 470 12.94 6.66 -30.99
N ASN A 471 13.56 7.34 -30.03
CA ASN A 471 13.95 8.75 -30.19
C ASN A 471 14.94 8.94 -31.35
N GLN A 472 15.98 8.09 -31.45
CA GLN A 472 16.95 8.15 -32.55
C GLN A 472 16.28 8.01 -33.93
N ALA A 473 15.26 7.17 -34.05
CA ALA A 473 14.53 6.98 -35.29
C ALA A 473 13.62 8.19 -35.64
N ILE A 474 13.14 8.91 -34.62
CA ILE A 474 12.24 10.08 -34.79
C ILE A 474 13.05 11.38 -34.94
N ASP A 475 14.23 11.49 -34.36
CA ASP A 475 15.01 12.73 -34.27
C ASP A 475 15.31 13.38 -35.64
N ASN A 476 15.43 12.58 -36.70
CA ASN A 476 15.71 13.03 -38.06
C ASN A 476 14.45 13.23 -38.92
N ALA A 477 13.26 13.08 -38.33
CA ALA A 477 12.01 13.26 -39.10
C ALA A 477 11.59 14.74 -39.13
N ASP A 478 11.19 15.23 -40.32
CA ASP A 478 10.72 16.61 -40.51
C ASP A 478 9.47 16.94 -39.67
N ASN A 479 8.67 15.93 -39.34
CA ASN A 479 7.44 16.01 -38.56
C ASN A 479 7.58 15.48 -37.12
N LYS A 480 8.77 15.51 -36.57
CA LYS A 480 9.13 15.01 -35.23
C LYS A 480 8.17 15.48 -34.12
N GLU A 481 7.82 16.77 -34.09
CA GLU A 481 6.92 17.33 -33.06
C GLU A 481 5.51 16.70 -33.13
N VAL A 482 4.99 16.48 -34.37
CA VAL A 482 3.68 15.85 -34.57
C VAL A 482 3.70 14.39 -34.11
N ILE A 483 4.76 13.65 -34.47
CA ILE A 483 4.96 12.26 -34.03
C ILE A 483 5.03 12.17 -32.51
N ASN A 484 5.85 12.98 -31.87
CA ASN A 484 5.99 13.00 -30.42
C ASN A 484 4.68 13.37 -29.72
N GLY A 485 3.95 14.36 -30.24
CA GLY A 485 2.64 14.73 -29.69
C GLY A 485 1.61 13.60 -29.78
N LEU A 486 1.61 12.84 -30.89
CA LEU A 486 0.73 11.68 -31.05
C LEU A 486 1.15 10.51 -30.15
N ILE A 487 2.46 10.24 -30.02
CA ILE A 487 2.99 9.22 -29.11
C ILE A 487 2.58 9.52 -27.67
N GLU A 488 2.75 10.75 -27.20
CA GLU A 488 2.35 11.16 -25.85
C GLU A 488 0.84 11.01 -25.61
N LYS A 489 0.02 11.35 -26.61
CA LYS A 489 -1.43 11.13 -26.55
C LYS A 489 -1.76 9.66 -26.40
N LEU A 490 -1.17 8.80 -27.24
CA LEU A 490 -1.42 7.35 -27.24
C LEU A 490 -0.90 6.67 -25.96
N LYS A 491 0.26 7.10 -25.45
CA LYS A 491 0.76 6.66 -24.15
C LYS A 491 -0.21 7.03 -23.03
N THR A 492 -0.76 8.24 -23.04
CA THR A 492 -1.78 8.68 -22.09
C THR A 492 -3.03 7.81 -22.13
N ASP A 493 -3.52 7.50 -23.32
CA ASP A 493 -4.69 6.64 -23.50
C ASP A 493 -4.38 5.19 -23.06
N GLY A 494 -3.17 4.69 -23.34
CA GLY A 494 -2.67 3.40 -22.84
C GLY A 494 -2.56 3.33 -21.32
N ASN A 495 -2.06 4.39 -20.68
CA ASN A 495 -2.01 4.49 -19.21
C ASN A 495 -3.40 4.30 -18.59
N GLN A 496 -4.40 5.00 -19.09
CA GLN A 496 -5.77 4.88 -18.59
C GLN A 496 -6.33 3.47 -18.83
N LYS A 497 -6.11 2.87 -20.00
CA LYS A 497 -6.56 1.51 -20.33
C LYS A 497 -5.91 0.44 -19.46
N ALA A 498 -4.71 0.67 -18.91
CA ALA A 498 -4.06 -0.24 -17.98
C ALA A 498 -4.91 -0.56 -16.75
N LEU A 499 -5.81 0.34 -16.33
CA LEU A 499 -6.76 0.10 -15.24
C LEU A 499 -7.66 -1.12 -15.50
N SER A 500 -7.97 -1.43 -16.77
CA SER A 500 -8.74 -2.63 -17.11
C SER A 500 -7.98 -3.93 -16.83
N SER A 501 -6.65 -3.93 -16.92
CA SER A 501 -5.82 -5.10 -16.59
C SER A 501 -5.72 -5.33 -15.07
N ILE A 502 -5.84 -4.26 -14.27
CA ILE A 502 -5.83 -4.35 -12.80
C ILE A 502 -7.08 -5.10 -12.27
N ILE A 503 -8.15 -5.18 -13.05
CA ILE A 503 -9.42 -5.85 -12.69
C ILE A 503 -9.22 -7.33 -12.30
N ILE A 504 -8.15 -7.97 -12.78
CA ILE A 504 -7.84 -9.36 -12.42
C ILE A 504 -7.72 -9.56 -10.90
N PHE A 505 -7.19 -8.58 -10.17
CA PHE A 505 -7.01 -8.68 -8.73
C PHE A 505 -8.35 -8.71 -7.96
N PRO A 506 -9.28 -7.75 -8.14
CA PRO A 506 -10.57 -7.85 -7.45
C PRO A 506 -11.44 -9.02 -7.96
N ILE A 507 -11.21 -9.59 -9.16
CA ILE A 507 -11.84 -10.85 -9.57
C ILE A 507 -11.32 -12.01 -8.71
N ILE A 508 -10.01 -12.12 -8.50
CA ILE A 508 -9.42 -13.14 -7.61
C ILE A 508 -9.98 -12.97 -6.20
N MET A 509 -10.04 -11.73 -5.69
CA MET A 509 -10.63 -11.45 -4.37
C MET A 509 -12.08 -11.91 -4.27
N LEU A 510 -12.89 -11.59 -5.27
CA LEU A 510 -14.31 -12.01 -5.31
C LEU A 510 -14.43 -13.53 -5.22
N ILE A 511 -13.65 -14.27 -5.99
CA ILE A 511 -13.62 -15.74 -5.95
C ILE A 511 -13.24 -16.21 -4.54
N CYS A 512 -12.19 -15.65 -3.94
CA CYS A 512 -11.77 -16.00 -2.59
C CYS A 512 -12.87 -15.72 -1.54
N TYR A 513 -13.53 -14.57 -1.61
CA TYR A 513 -14.61 -14.26 -0.66
C TYR A 513 -15.83 -15.13 -0.87
N LEU A 514 -16.17 -15.51 -2.10
CA LEU A 514 -17.25 -16.48 -2.36
C LEU A 514 -16.92 -17.86 -1.77
N ILE A 515 -15.68 -18.34 -1.91
CA ILE A 515 -15.21 -19.58 -1.28
C ILE A 515 -15.40 -19.50 0.24
N LEU A 516 -14.97 -18.39 0.88
CA LEU A 516 -15.14 -18.21 2.32
C LEU A 516 -16.63 -18.15 2.74
N ILE A 517 -17.48 -17.48 1.96
CA ILE A 517 -18.92 -17.41 2.23
C ILE A 517 -19.53 -18.82 2.19
N PHE A 518 -19.21 -19.63 1.19
CA PHE A 518 -19.69 -21.02 1.10
C PHE A 518 -19.14 -21.88 2.24
N TYR A 519 -17.85 -21.74 2.58
CA TYR A 519 -17.23 -22.42 3.71
C TYR A 519 -17.98 -22.10 5.03
N PHE A 520 -18.22 -20.83 5.33
CA PHE A 520 -18.92 -20.47 6.57
C PHE A 520 -20.38 -20.87 6.55
N ARG A 521 -21.07 -20.82 5.40
CA ARG A 521 -22.44 -21.34 5.28
C ARG A 521 -22.52 -22.83 5.62
N SER A 522 -21.55 -23.63 5.18
CA SER A 522 -21.50 -25.08 5.52
C SER A 522 -21.22 -25.33 7.01
N LYS A 523 -20.70 -24.32 7.73
CA LYS A 523 -20.43 -24.36 9.18
C LYS A 523 -21.54 -23.70 10.03
N GLY A 524 -22.69 -23.37 9.46
CA GLY A 524 -23.81 -22.73 10.17
C GLY A 524 -23.73 -21.20 10.24
N GLY A 525 -22.99 -20.56 9.35
CA GLY A 525 -22.86 -19.12 9.22
C GLY A 525 -21.57 -18.54 9.82
N TYR A 526 -21.27 -17.29 9.45
CA TYR A 526 -20.13 -16.57 9.99
C TYR A 526 -20.38 -16.16 11.44
N LYS A 527 -19.49 -16.55 12.35
CA LYS A 527 -19.52 -16.18 13.77
C LYS A 527 -18.11 -15.86 14.26
N PRO A 528 -17.93 -14.77 15.01
CA PRO A 528 -16.66 -14.50 15.69
C PRO A 528 -16.30 -15.61 16.68
N ILE A 529 -15.01 -15.87 16.84
CA ILE A 529 -14.48 -16.81 17.84
C ILE A 529 -14.13 -15.99 19.08
N GLU A 530 -14.70 -16.36 20.23
CA GLU A 530 -14.37 -15.75 21.52
C GLU A 530 -13.33 -16.61 22.23
N LEU A 531 -12.37 -15.94 22.89
CA LEU A 531 -11.45 -16.59 23.83
C LEU A 531 -12.11 -16.62 25.20
N ASN A 532 -12.29 -17.83 25.76
CA ASN A 532 -12.85 -18.04 27.10
C ASN A 532 -11.76 -17.92 28.16
#